data_003413477b3771c5fe51ae33a575094f
#
_entry.id   003413477b3771c5fe51ae33a575094f
#
_cell.length_a   1.000
_cell.length_b   1.000
_cell.length_c   1.000
_cell.angle_alpha   90.00
_cell.angle_beta   90.00
_cell.angle_gamma   90.00
#
_symmetry.space_group_name_H-M   'P 1'
#
loop_
_entity.id
_entity.type
_entity.pdbx_description
1 polymer ?
#
loop_
_entity_poly.entity_id
_entity_poly.type
_entity_poly.pdbx_seq_one_letter_code
_entity_poly.pdbx_strand_id
1 'polypeptide(L)'
;MRFGKSIARAGLLAWLALSSGGLHLLSAAPPGRDVTFLSTSDSHYREPDHRLGHHNDFNRATVLEMNRISELDWPEKSGGGKIAKPRGVIMPGDLIDDGDRAENGRNLSGEQFKLFAADFGLDGTDGLLKYPVFEGWGNHDGPPEGKEKHGFSTQARIKQRNVIRKEKQLVSNISANGLHYSWDWDDVHFVQLNIYPADRQRDGVRYSPVWHDPQGALAFLKEDLARQVGDSGRPVVLTSHCGFDTNWWAPEDWAEAYAAARPYNVILYIFGHTGTGVGAWAPAGEEKKWTWINDGHTDIGFFVINITGDRVRAVYRMKKGVKTTKAPDGKSRQSWDGEWDWKWLLDKRINAAETAR
;
A
#
# COMPACT_ATOMS: atom_id res chain seq x y z
N MET A 1 14.78 14.65 98.35
CA MET A 1 16.00 15.47 98.32
C MET A 1 16.68 15.35 96.98
N ARG A 2 17.12 16.44 96.48
CA ARG A 2 17.94 16.72 95.26
C ARG A 2 17.19 16.82 93.92
N PHE A 3 17.15 18.02 93.47
CA PHE A 3 16.80 18.57 92.18
C PHE A 3 17.83 18.16 91.08
N GLY A 4 17.36 17.82 89.94
CA GLY A 4 18.16 17.70 88.71
C GLY A 4 17.49 18.49 87.55
N LYS A 5 18.16 19.58 87.18
CA LYS A 5 17.73 20.48 86.08
C LYS A 5 17.89 19.84 84.74
N SER A 6 16.86 19.77 83.91
CA SER A 6 16.88 19.36 82.52
C SER A 6 17.06 20.57 81.61
N ILE A 7 18.07 20.59 80.81
CA ILE A 7 18.39 21.58 79.77
C ILE A 7 17.73 21.18 78.47
N ALA A 8 16.77 21.96 78.01
CA ALA A 8 16.14 21.80 76.68
C ALA A 8 17.12 22.31 75.63
N ARG A 9 17.50 21.42 74.71
CA ARG A 9 18.16 21.74 73.42
C ARG A 9 17.09 21.79 72.31
N ALA A 10 16.88 23.02 71.80
CA ALA A 10 16.10 23.25 70.61
C ALA A 10 16.90 22.69 69.34
N GLY A 11 16.42 21.66 68.71
CA GLY A 11 16.95 21.19 67.46
C GLY A 11 16.26 21.88 66.30
N LEU A 12 17.01 22.64 65.53
CA LEU A 12 16.59 23.29 64.29
C LEU A 12 16.55 22.22 63.20
N LEU A 13 15.36 21.79 62.77
CA LEU A 13 15.17 20.90 61.61
C LEU A 13 15.17 21.77 60.34
N ALA A 14 16.30 21.75 59.64
CA ALA A 14 16.39 22.30 58.27
C ALA A 14 15.71 21.33 57.28
N TRP A 15 14.62 21.77 56.67
CA TRP A 15 14.00 21.08 55.54
C TRP A 15 14.82 21.34 54.28
N LEU A 16 15.55 20.32 53.82
CA LEU A 16 16.12 20.30 52.47
C LEU A 16 15.02 19.93 51.49
N ALA A 17 14.51 20.94 50.77
CA ALA A 17 13.68 20.73 49.61
C ALA A 17 14.54 20.15 48.45
N LEU A 18 14.46 18.85 48.25
CA LEU A 18 14.96 18.20 47.05
C LEU A 18 14.03 18.58 45.90
N SER A 19 14.41 19.59 45.12
CA SER A 19 13.84 19.85 43.81
C SER A 19 14.22 18.68 42.89
N SER A 20 13.26 17.78 42.66
CA SER A 20 13.36 16.77 41.59
C SER A 20 13.28 17.51 40.23
N GLY A 21 14.43 17.99 39.78
CA GLY A 21 14.59 18.41 38.41
C GLY A 21 14.45 17.16 37.53
N GLY A 22 13.24 16.98 36.96
CA GLY A 22 13.00 15.97 35.94
C GLY A 22 13.98 16.23 34.81
N LEU A 23 14.97 15.36 34.64
CA LEU A 23 15.67 15.25 33.39
C LEU A 23 14.62 14.85 32.33
N HIS A 24 14.10 15.85 31.62
CA HIS A 24 13.53 15.58 30.31
C HIS A 24 14.67 15.03 29.44
N LEU A 25 14.73 13.70 29.33
CA LEU A 25 15.46 13.06 28.25
C LEU A 25 14.86 13.64 26.96
N LEU A 26 15.57 14.58 26.35
CA LEU A 26 15.35 14.98 24.98
C LEU A 26 15.49 13.70 24.17
N SER A 27 14.38 13.05 23.85
CA SER A 27 14.36 11.98 22.87
C SER A 27 14.99 12.56 21.62
N ALA A 28 16.14 12.00 21.21
CA ALA A 28 16.71 12.35 19.94
C ALA A 28 15.61 12.18 18.89
N ALA A 29 15.39 13.19 18.07
CA ALA A 29 14.46 13.07 16.95
C ALA A 29 14.79 11.77 16.21
N PRO A 30 13.81 10.93 15.87
CA PRO A 30 14.09 9.70 15.13
C PRO A 30 14.89 10.06 13.89
N PRO A 31 15.85 9.20 13.46
CA PRO A 31 16.63 9.43 12.25
C PRO A 31 15.69 9.80 11.13
N GLY A 32 15.99 10.86 10.40
CA GLY A 32 15.08 11.50 9.47
C GLY A 32 14.52 10.46 8.49
N ARG A 33 13.19 10.31 8.49
CA ARG A 33 12.44 9.46 7.55
C ARG A 33 12.83 9.80 6.12
N ASP A 34 13.21 8.79 5.33
CA ASP A 34 13.45 8.90 3.89
C ASP A 34 13.09 7.58 3.20
N VAL A 35 11.80 7.42 2.91
CA VAL A 35 11.23 6.20 2.34
C VAL A 35 10.84 6.46 0.89
N THR A 36 11.61 5.91 -0.05
CA THR A 36 11.27 5.89 -1.48
C THR A 36 10.72 4.51 -1.85
N PHE A 37 9.61 4.47 -2.55
CA PHE A 37 8.99 3.26 -3.07
C PHE A 37 8.24 3.51 -4.37
N LEU A 38 7.86 2.43 -5.04
CA LEU A 38 7.10 2.47 -6.29
C LEU A 38 5.69 1.94 -6.07
N SER A 39 4.73 2.37 -6.90
CA SER A 39 3.38 1.84 -6.90
C SER A 39 2.84 1.71 -8.31
N THR A 40 2.19 0.58 -8.59
CA THR A 40 1.47 0.28 -9.83
C THR A 40 0.48 -0.85 -9.56
N SER A 41 -0.56 -0.98 -10.37
CA SER A 41 -1.53 -2.07 -10.26
C SER A 41 -2.04 -2.51 -11.63
N ASP A 42 -3.09 -3.33 -11.64
CA ASP A 42 -3.83 -3.67 -12.87
C ASP A 42 -2.88 -4.15 -13.99
N SER A 43 -1.99 -5.07 -13.63
CA SER A 43 -1.04 -5.63 -14.59
C SER A 43 -1.70 -6.57 -15.59
N HIS A 44 -2.83 -7.19 -15.23
CA HIS A 44 -3.64 -8.02 -16.09
C HIS A 44 -2.82 -8.94 -16.99
N TYR A 45 -1.89 -9.70 -16.39
CA TYR A 45 -1.12 -10.68 -17.17
C TYR A 45 -2.02 -11.66 -17.87
N ARG A 46 -1.73 -11.94 -19.13
CA ARG A 46 -2.49 -12.85 -19.99
C ARG A 46 -1.55 -13.87 -20.62
N GLU A 47 -2.05 -15.08 -20.87
CA GLU A 47 -1.34 -16.07 -21.69
C GLU A 47 -1.13 -15.55 -23.13
N PRO A 48 -0.08 -16.00 -23.85
CA PRO A 48 0.28 -15.45 -25.16
C PRO A 48 -0.80 -15.57 -26.23
N ASP A 49 -1.65 -16.59 -26.14
CA ASP A 49 -2.75 -16.87 -27.08
C ASP A 49 -4.11 -16.34 -26.59
N HIS A 50 -4.12 -15.48 -25.58
CA HIS A 50 -5.35 -14.92 -25.01
C HIS A 50 -6.26 -14.34 -26.09
N ARG A 51 -7.59 -14.57 -25.96
CA ARG A 51 -8.63 -14.17 -26.93
C ARG A 51 -8.68 -12.66 -27.21
N LEU A 52 -8.35 -11.82 -26.25
CA LEU A 52 -8.32 -10.36 -26.37
C LEU A 52 -6.93 -9.80 -26.74
N GLY A 53 -5.92 -10.66 -26.91
CA GLY A 53 -4.51 -10.26 -26.98
C GLY A 53 -3.92 -10.00 -25.58
N HIS A 54 -2.65 -9.67 -25.52
CA HIS A 54 -1.93 -9.37 -24.28
C HIS A 54 -1.07 -8.12 -24.43
N HIS A 55 -0.67 -7.56 -23.30
CA HIS A 55 0.23 -6.41 -23.17
C HIS A 55 1.41 -6.70 -22.22
N ASN A 56 1.73 -7.97 -22.02
CA ASN A 56 2.78 -8.41 -21.09
C ASN A 56 4.15 -7.76 -21.39
N ASP A 57 4.46 -7.54 -22.69
CA ASP A 57 5.70 -6.85 -23.06
C ASP A 57 5.75 -5.40 -22.57
N PHE A 58 4.60 -4.74 -22.46
CA PHE A 58 4.48 -3.41 -21.89
C PHE A 58 4.68 -3.46 -20.37
N ASN A 59 4.08 -4.44 -19.68
CA ASN A 59 4.33 -4.69 -18.26
C ASN A 59 5.82 -4.91 -18.00
N ARG A 60 6.44 -5.76 -18.82
CA ARG A 60 7.87 -6.05 -18.74
C ARG A 60 8.74 -4.81 -18.96
N ALA A 61 8.39 -3.95 -19.92
CA ALA A 61 9.08 -2.68 -20.14
C ALA A 61 8.95 -1.76 -18.90
N THR A 62 7.80 -1.75 -18.23
CA THR A 62 7.60 -1.02 -16.97
C THR A 62 8.49 -1.57 -15.85
N VAL A 63 8.58 -2.89 -15.69
CA VAL A 63 9.49 -3.53 -14.72
C VAL A 63 10.95 -3.16 -14.98
N LEU A 64 11.37 -3.14 -16.24
CA LEU A 64 12.73 -2.73 -16.62
C LEU A 64 13.00 -1.25 -16.31
N GLU A 65 12.04 -0.38 -16.52
CA GLU A 65 12.16 1.05 -16.15
C GLU A 65 12.19 1.24 -14.63
N MET A 66 11.38 0.48 -13.86
CA MET A 66 11.45 0.46 -12.40
C MET A 66 12.85 0.11 -11.90
N ASN A 67 13.51 -0.87 -12.54
CA ASN A 67 14.86 -1.30 -12.14
C ASN A 67 15.93 -0.21 -12.33
N ARG A 68 15.69 0.76 -13.21
CA ARG A 68 16.60 1.88 -13.49
C ARG A 68 16.24 3.16 -12.75
N ILE A 69 15.14 3.17 -12.00
CA ILE A 69 14.55 4.44 -11.51
C ILE A 69 15.52 5.26 -10.65
N SER A 70 16.42 4.62 -9.91
CA SER A 70 17.45 5.30 -9.12
C SER A 70 18.59 5.91 -9.94
N GLU A 71 18.66 5.64 -11.25
CA GLU A 71 19.57 6.31 -12.18
C GLU A 71 19.02 7.67 -12.62
N LEU A 72 17.71 7.90 -12.42
CA LEU A 72 17.02 9.11 -12.86
C LEU A 72 16.98 10.17 -11.75
N ASP A 73 16.64 11.38 -12.18
CA ASP A 73 16.38 12.49 -11.28
C ASP A 73 14.87 12.74 -11.13
N TRP A 74 14.47 13.23 -9.97
CA TRP A 74 13.16 13.81 -9.81
C TRP A 74 12.97 14.94 -10.79
N PRO A 75 11.78 15.13 -11.39
CA PRO A 75 11.50 16.33 -12.18
C PRO A 75 11.79 17.60 -11.37
N GLU A 76 12.30 18.64 -12.00
CA GLU A 76 12.61 19.91 -11.35
C GLU A 76 11.43 20.47 -10.54
N LYS A 77 10.20 20.36 -11.09
CA LYS A 77 8.95 20.74 -10.40
C LYS A 77 8.70 20.01 -9.10
N SER A 78 9.32 18.85 -8.90
CA SER A 78 9.26 18.05 -7.66
C SER A 78 10.49 18.25 -6.78
N GLY A 79 11.33 19.27 -7.07
CA GLY A 79 12.52 19.60 -6.30
C GLY A 79 13.82 19.02 -6.84
N GLY A 80 13.80 18.30 -7.96
CA GLY A 80 15.00 17.74 -8.59
C GLY A 80 15.76 16.74 -7.71
N GLY A 81 17.02 16.49 -8.07
CA GLY A 81 17.91 15.57 -7.35
C GLY A 81 17.66 14.10 -7.67
N LYS A 82 18.57 13.23 -7.25
CA LYS A 82 18.49 11.78 -7.51
C LYS A 82 17.30 11.12 -6.83
N ILE A 83 16.68 10.18 -7.53
CA ILE A 83 15.69 9.27 -6.93
C ILE A 83 16.45 8.25 -6.09
N ALA A 84 16.15 8.19 -4.78
CA ALA A 84 16.73 7.20 -3.90
C ALA A 84 16.28 5.78 -4.29
N LYS A 85 17.09 4.78 -3.97
CA LYS A 85 16.77 3.38 -4.25
C LYS A 85 15.44 2.99 -3.59
N PRO A 86 14.44 2.49 -4.36
CA PRO A 86 13.17 2.07 -3.80
C PRO A 86 13.30 0.93 -2.80
N ARG A 87 12.50 0.98 -1.74
CA ARG A 87 12.38 -0.05 -0.71
C ARG A 87 11.54 -1.24 -1.20
N GLY A 88 10.66 -1.01 -2.17
CA GLY A 88 9.78 -2.02 -2.75
C GLY A 88 8.80 -1.44 -3.75
N VAL A 89 7.95 -2.31 -4.28
CA VAL A 89 6.83 -1.98 -5.17
C VAL A 89 5.53 -2.40 -4.51
N ILE A 90 4.59 -1.47 -4.36
CA ILE A 90 3.23 -1.75 -3.90
C ILE A 90 2.35 -2.01 -5.12
N MET A 91 1.59 -3.11 -5.10
CA MET A 91 0.62 -3.47 -6.14
C MET A 91 -0.73 -3.74 -5.51
N PRO A 92 -1.69 -2.82 -5.56
CA PRO A 92 -3.01 -2.99 -4.94
C PRO A 92 -3.81 -4.21 -5.37
N GLY A 93 -3.63 -4.70 -6.62
CA GLY A 93 -4.35 -5.88 -7.11
C GLY A 93 -4.40 -5.98 -8.64
N ASP A 94 -5.25 -6.89 -9.14
CA ASP A 94 -5.41 -7.22 -10.56
C ASP A 94 -4.08 -7.63 -11.21
N LEU A 95 -3.48 -8.66 -10.63
CA LEU A 95 -2.20 -9.23 -11.07
C LEU A 95 -2.36 -9.97 -12.39
N ILE A 96 -3.48 -10.70 -12.53
CA ILE A 96 -3.86 -11.47 -13.72
C ILE A 96 -5.22 -11.00 -14.26
N ASP A 97 -5.53 -11.34 -15.50
CA ASP A 97 -6.77 -10.89 -16.17
C ASP A 97 -7.98 -11.80 -15.91
N ASP A 98 -7.75 -13.10 -15.86
CA ASP A 98 -8.81 -14.11 -15.75
C ASP A 98 -8.56 -15.06 -14.56
N GLY A 99 -8.98 -14.68 -13.37
CA GLY A 99 -8.65 -15.35 -12.09
C GLY A 99 -9.40 -16.64 -11.82
N ASP A 100 -10.17 -17.24 -12.56
CA ASP A 100 -10.78 -18.57 -12.40
C ASP A 100 -11.14 -19.15 -13.75
N ARG A 101 -10.13 -19.30 -14.61
CA ARG A 101 -10.33 -19.72 -15.98
C ARG A 101 -9.50 -20.93 -16.37
N ALA A 102 -10.15 -21.87 -17.00
CA ALA A 102 -9.52 -22.98 -17.71
C ALA A 102 -10.11 -23.13 -19.11
N GLU A 103 -9.33 -23.56 -20.05
CA GLU A 103 -9.74 -23.81 -21.44
C GLU A 103 -8.93 -24.96 -22.03
N ASN A 104 -9.61 -25.89 -22.71
CA ASN A 104 -8.97 -27.05 -23.36
C ASN A 104 -8.02 -27.85 -22.43
N GLY A 105 -8.40 -28.00 -21.16
CA GLY A 105 -7.59 -28.71 -20.15
C GLY A 105 -6.41 -27.90 -19.58
N ARG A 106 -6.18 -26.66 -20.05
CA ARG A 106 -5.16 -25.76 -19.53
C ARG A 106 -5.74 -24.91 -18.38
N ASN A 107 -4.96 -24.71 -17.33
CA ASN A 107 -5.27 -23.75 -16.28
C ASN A 107 -4.70 -22.37 -16.66
N LEU A 108 -5.52 -21.54 -17.31
CA LEU A 108 -5.09 -20.24 -17.82
C LEU A 108 -4.72 -19.26 -16.70
N SER A 109 -5.47 -19.26 -15.60
CA SER A 109 -5.16 -18.42 -14.44
C SER A 109 -3.78 -18.74 -13.86
N GLY A 110 -3.43 -20.03 -13.79
CA GLY A 110 -2.11 -20.47 -13.34
C GLY A 110 -0.99 -20.09 -14.32
N GLU A 111 -1.25 -20.11 -15.62
CA GLU A 111 -0.29 -19.66 -16.64
C GLU A 111 -0.07 -18.14 -16.56
N GLN A 112 -1.14 -17.34 -16.42
CA GLN A 112 -1.07 -15.89 -16.23
C GLN A 112 -0.29 -15.52 -14.96
N PHE A 113 -0.56 -16.21 -13.85
CA PHE A 113 0.17 -15.96 -12.59
C PHE A 113 1.65 -16.31 -12.68
N LYS A 114 2.04 -17.34 -13.45
CA LYS A 114 3.47 -17.64 -13.70
C LYS A 114 4.16 -16.51 -14.45
N LEU A 115 3.49 -15.89 -15.42
CA LEU A 115 4.04 -14.74 -16.15
C LEU A 115 4.21 -13.53 -15.24
N PHE A 116 3.21 -13.23 -14.42
CA PHE A 116 3.32 -12.21 -13.38
C PHE A 116 4.51 -12.48 -12.45
N ALA A 117 4.59 -13.68 -11.89
CA ALA A 117 5.65 -14.03 -10.94
C ALA A 117 7.05 -14.02 -11.58
N ALA A 118 7.19 -14.36 -12.86
CA ALA A 118 8.46 -14.30 -13.56
C ALA A 118 8.99 -12.87 -13.73
N ASP A 119 8.10 -11.90 -13.92
CA ASP A 119 8.50 -10.51 -14.08
C ASP A 119 8.62 -9.79 -12.71
N PHE A 120 7.65 -9.94 -11.82
CA PHE A 120 7.63 -9.22 -10.55
C PHE A 120 8.40 -9.93 -9.41
N GLY A 121 8.44 -11.28 -9.40
CA GLY A 121 9.03 -12.00 -8.26
C GLY A 121 8.32 -11.73 -6.93
N LEU A 122 9.05 -11.91 -5.82
CA LEU A 122 8.55 -11.64 -4.46
C LEU A 122 9.48 -10.70 -3.68
N ASP A 123 10.78 -10.99 -3.68
CA ASP A 123 11.75 -10.33 -2.78
C ASP A 123 12.82 -9.50 -3.50
N GLY A 124 12.70 -9.40 -4.83
CA GLY A 124 13.65 -8.69 -5.69
C GLY A 124 14.84 -9.53 -6.14
N THR A 125 14.85 -10.84 -5.88
CA THR A 125 15.91 -11.77 -6.31
C THR A 125 15.40 -12.92 -7.18
N ASP A 126 14.09 -13.11 -7.25
CA ASP A 126 13.40 -14.25 -7.83
C ASP A 126 12.53 -13.92 -9.06
N GLY A 127 12.58 -12.67 -9.54
CA GLY A 127 11.92 -12.17 -10.74
C GLY A 127 12.82 -11.28 -11.58
N LEU A 128 12.24 -10.64 -12.60
CA LEU A 128 12.93 -9.62 -13.38
C LEU A 128 13.10 -8.32 -12.57
N LEU A 129 12.09 -7.98 -11.75
CA LEU A 129 12.11 -6.81 -10.86
C LEU A 129 13.14 -7.02 -9.74
N LYS A 130 13.94 -5.97 -9.46
CA LYS A 130 15.03 -5.99 -8.47
C LYS A 130 14.62 -5.44 -7.09
N TYR A 131 13.33 -5.33 -6.83
CA TYR A 131 12.77 -4.83 -5.58
C TYR A 131 11.72 -5.80 -5.02
N PRO A 132 11.55 -5.89 -3.68
CA PRO A 132 10.46 -6.63 -3.07
C PRO A 132 9.09 -6.12 -3.55
N VAL A 133 8.14 -7.03 -3.72
CA VAL A 133 6.77 -6.74 -4.16
C VAL A 133 5.79 -6.96 -3.03
N PHE A 134 4.87 -6.01 -2.86
CA PHE A 134 3.80 -6.01 -1.86
C PHE A 134 2.47 -5.99 -2.60
N GLU A 135 2.08 -7.15 -3.16
CA GLU A 135 0.86 -7.26 -3.95
C GLU A 135 -0.36 -7.54 -3.10
N GLY A 136 -1.49 -7.01 -3.53
CA GLY A 136 -2.83 -7.32 -3.06
C GLY A 136 -3.60 -8.18 -4.06
N TRP A 137 -4.80 -8.60 -3.64
CA TRP A 137 -5.77 -9.32 -4.43
C TRP A 137 -6.81 -8.34 -4.97
N GLY A 138 -7.00 -8.31 -6.30
CA GLY A 138 -8.00 -7.50 -7.00
C GLY A 138 -9.15 -8.35 -7.54
N ASN A 139 -10.11 -7.71 -8.19
CA ASN A 139 -11.31 -8.41 -8.67
C ASN A 139 -11.06 -9.31 -9.89
N HIS A 140 -10.06 -9.03 -10.73
CA HIS A 140 -9.65 -9.91 -11.81
C HIS A 140 -8.85 -11.12 -11.34
N ASP A 141 -8.32 -11.10 -10.14
CA ASP A 141 -7.52 -12.20 -9.56
C ASP A 141 -8.36 -13.42 -9.15
N GLY A 142 -9.69 -13.36 -9.34
CA GLY A 142 -10.59 -14.48 -9.15
C GLY A 142 -11.31 -14.49 -7.79
N PRO A 143 -12.07 -15.57 -7.51
CA PRO A 143 -12.82 -15.68 -6.28
C PRO A 143 -11.92 -15.96 -5.08
N PRO A 144 -12.44 -15.82 -3.85
CA PRO A 144 -11.78 -16.28 -2.64
C PRO A 144 -11.37 -17.75 -2.72
N GLU A 145 -10.29 -18.10 -2.04
CA GLU A 145 -9.79 -19.48 -1.94
C GLU A 145 -10.90 -20.43 -1.51
N GLY A 146 -11.01 -21.55 -2.23
CA GLY A 146 -12.04 -22.57 -2.04
C GLY A 146 -13.38 -22.27 -2.72
N LYS A 147 -13.48 -21.17 -3.48
CA LYS A 147 -14.64 -20.82 -4.32
C LYS A 147 -14.34 -20.90 -5.80
N GLU A 148 -13.10 -21.16 -6.17
CA GLU A 148 -12.65 -21.33 -7.55
C GLU A 148 -13.23 -22.63 -8.15
N LYS A 149 -13.62 -22.56 -9.43
CA LYS A 149 -14.18 -23.70 -10.16
C LYS A 149 -13.12 -24.49 -10.92
N HIS A 150 -11.95 -23.90 -11.17
CA HIS A 150 -10.93 -24.44 -12.05
C HIS A 150 -9.61 -24.79 -11.35
N GLY A 151 -9.62 -24.85 -10.00
CA GLY A 151 -8.52 -25.43 -9.21
C GLY A 151 -7.26 -24.57 -9.10
N PHE A 152 -7.32 -23.27 -9.46
CA PHE A 152 -6.25 -22.31 -9.19
C PHE A 152 -6.80 -21.10 -8.45
N SER A 153 -6.20 -20.78 -7.33
CA SER A 153 -6.54 -19.61 -6.51
C SER A 153 -5.38 -18.64 -6.45
N THR A 154 -5.54 -17.45 -7.02
CA THR A 154 -4.58 -16.35 -6.86
C THR A 154 -4.51 -15.92 -5.40
N GLN A 155 -5.65 -15.91 -4.71
CA GLN A 155 -5.69 -15.58 -3.28
C GLN A 155 -4.84 -16.55 -2.44
N ALA A 156 -4.92 -17.86 -2.70
CA ALA A 156 -4.07 -18.86 -2.05
C ALA A 156 -2.58 -18.62 -2.33
N ARG A 157 -2.24 -18.20 -3.55
CA ARG A 157 -0.84 -17.84 -3.89
C ARG A 157 -0.37 -16.63 -3.11
N ILE A 158 -1.19 -15.58 -3.00
CA ILE A 158 -0.86 -14.39 -2.20
C ILE A 158 -0.64 -14.79 -0.73
N LYS A 159 -1.52 -15.61 -0.15
CA LYS A 159 -1.36 -16.11 1.22
C LYS A 159 -0.05 -16.88 1.42
N GLN A 160 0.30 -17.77 0.50
CA GLN A 160 1.60 -18.49 0.53
C GLN A 160 2.78 -17.50 0.46
N ARG A 161 2.71 -16.50 -0.41
CA ARG A 161 3.73 -15.47 -0.54
C ARG A 161 3.84 -14.59 0.71
N ASN A 162 2.72 -14.34 1.41
CA ASN A 162 2.73 -13.63 2.70
C ASN A 162 3.46 -14.41 3.79
N VAL A 163 3.34 -15.75 3.83
CA VAL A 163 4.14 -16.60 4.73
C VAL A 163 5.64 -16.41 4.44
N ILE A 164 6.05 -16.49 3.17
CA ILE A 164 7.45 -16.29 2.77
C ILE A 164 7.93 -14.88 3.12
N ARG A 165 7.10 -13.84 2.89
CA ARG A 165 7.43 -12.47 3.32
C ARG A 165 7.66 -12.37 4.82
N LYS A 166 6.86 -13.05 5.62
CA LYS A 166 7.02 -13.09 7.08
C LYS A 166 8.32 -13.76 7.50
N GLU A 167 8.66 -14.88 6.89
CA GLU A 167 9.92 -15.59 7.12
C GLU A 167 11.14 -14.73 6.72
N LYS A 168 11.02 -13.96 5.64
CA LYS A 168 12.05 -13.02 5.18
C LYS A 168 12.03 -11.67 5.90
N GLN A 169 11.17 -11.49 6.89
CA GLN A 169 11.00 -10.25 7.66
C GLN A 169 10.64 -9.01 6.79
N LEU A 170 9.99 -9.24 5.66
CA LEU A 170 9.49 -8.18 4.79
C LEU A 170 8.16 -7.60 5.29
N VAL A 171 7.41 -8.35 6.11
CA VAL A 171 6.13 -7.93 6.70
C VAL A 171 6.15 -8.17 8.21
N SER A 172 5.51 -7.26 8.96
CA SER A 172 5.47 -7.30 10.44
C SER A 172 4.24 -8.05 10.94
N ASN A 173 3.08 -7.93 10.28
CA ASN A 173 1.84 -8.56 10.69
C ASN A 173 1.08 -9.15 9.50
N ILE A 174 0.34 -10.23 9.73
CA ILE A 174 -0.52 -10.89 8.75
C ILE A 174 -1.84 -11.24 9.44
N SER A 175 -2.97 -11.02 8.77
CA SER A 175 -4.30 -11.37 9.24
C SER A 175 -4.45 -12.89 9.51
N ALA A 176 -5.40 -13.26 10.36
CA ALA A 176 -5.64 -14.67 10.70
C ALA A 176 -5.97 -15.54 9.46
N ASN A 177 -6.60 -14.97 8.43
CA ASN A 177 -6.87 -15.67 7.17
C ASN A 177 -5.68 -15.68 6.19
N GLY A 178 -4.55 -15.05 6.53
CA GLY A 178 -3.32 -15.01 5.75
C GLY A 178 -3.30 -13.99 4.60
N LEU A 179 -4.37 -13.24 4.37
CA LEU A 179 -4.52 -12.42 3.16
C LEU A 179 -4.07 -10.97 3.34
N HIS A 180 -4.57 -10.29 4.40
CA HIS A 180 -4.20 -8.90 4.69
C HIS A 180 -2.91 -8.87 5.48
N TYR A 181 -2.10 -7.83 5.28
CA TYR A 181 -0.82 -7.73 5.98
C TYR A 181 -0.35 -6.29 6.10
N SER A 182 0.60 -6.06 7.02
CA SER A 182 1.22 -4.77 7.23
C SER A 182 2.73 -4.89 7.40
N TRP A 183 3.43 -3.79 7.13
CA TRP A 183 4.88 -3.69 7.28
C TRP A 183 5.30 -2.26 7.58
N ASP A 184 6.56 -2.10 7.98
CA ASP A 184 7.13 -0.80 8.25
C ASP A 184 8.34 -0.54 7.36
N TRP A 185 8.42 0.68 6.83
CA TRP A 185 9.64 1.24 6.30
C TRP A 185 9.98 2.50 7.11
N ASP A 186 11.11 2.47 7.81
CA ASP A 186 11.47 3.42 8.85
C ASP A 186 10.35 3.51 9.90
N ASP A 187 9.77 4.68 10.16
CA ASP A 187 8.63 4.87 11.05
C ASP A 187 7.27 4.95 10.31
N VAL A 188 7.24 4.73 9.00
CA VAL A 188 6.01 4.71 8.22
C VAL A 188 5.39 3.33 8.25
N HIS A 189 4.13 3.24 8.64
CA HIS A 189 3.36 2.01 8.68
C HIS A 189 2.51 1.84 7.42
N PHE A 190 2.60 0.68 6.78
CA PHE A 190 1.89 0.33 5.55
C PHE A 190 0.92 -0.81 5.80
N VAL A 191 -0.30 -0.72 5.24
CA VAL A 191 -1.34 -1.75 5.41
C VAL A 191 -1.94 -2.12 4.06
N GLN A 192 -1.83 -3.41 3.67
CA GLN A 192 -2.45 -3.97 2.46
C GLN A 192 -3.79 -4.62 2.80
N LEU A 193 -4.87 -4.07 2.27
CA LEU A 193 -6.27 -4.44 2.56
C LEU A 193 -6.95 -5.22 1.43
N ASN A 194 -6.23 -5.47 0.34
CA ASN A 194 -6.71 -6.20 -0.83
C ASN A 194 -7.90 -5.51 -1.54
N ILE A 195 -9.07 -6.14 -1.70
CA ILE A 195 -10.18 -5.59 -2.50
C ILE A 195 -10.61 -4.21 -2.00
N TYR A 196 -11.05 -4.10 -0.76
CA TYR A 196 -11.42 -2.86 -0.08
C TYR A 196 -11.60 -3.10 1.43
N PRO A 197 -11.50 -2.07 2.28
CA PRO A 197 -11.51 -2.22 3.74
C PRO A 197 -12.95 -2.33 4.30
N ALA A 198 -13.59 -3.48 4.12
CA ALA A 198 -14.85 -3.85 4.76
C ALA A 198 -14.74 -5.24 5.40
N ASP A 199 -15.69 -5.65 6.23
CA ASP A 199 -15.71 -6.99 6.82
C ASP A 199 -16.39 -8.00 5.91
N ARG A 200 -17.42 -7.55 5.21
CA ARG A 200 -18.22 -8.36 4.27
C ARG A 200 -18.78 -7.48 3.17
N GLN A 201 -19.11 -8.07 2.05
CA GLN A 201 -19.83 -7.37 1.00
C GLN A 201 -21.26 -7.07 1.46
N ARG A 202 -21.75 -5.85 1.21
CA ARG A 202 -23.13 -5.45 1.46
C ARG A 202 -24.02 -5.81 0.28
N ASP A 203 -25.30 -6.06 0.55
CA ASP A 203 -26.32 -6.26 -0.49
C ASP A 203 -26.48 -4.99 -1.34
N GLY A 204 -26.76 -5.18 -2.63
CA GLY A 204 -26.99 -4.07 -3.57
C GLY A 204 -25.71 -3.43 -4.14
N VAL A 205 -24.53 -3.82 -3.71
CA VAL A 205 -23.27 -3.44 -4.36
C VAL A 205 -23.15 -4.13 -5.71
N ARG A 206 -22.77 -3.38 -6.73
CA ARG A 206 -22.93 -3.67 -8.17
C ARG A 206 -22.30 -4.96 -8.67
N TYR A 207 -21.38 -5.59 -7.96
CA TYR A 207 -20.51 -6.64 -8.51
C TYR A 207 -20.67 -8.00 -7.83
N SER A 208 -20.09 -9.02 -8.45
CA SER A 208 -20.17 -10.41 -8.00
C SER A 208 -19.85 -10.55 -6.52
N PRO A 209 -20.79 -11.04 -5.68
CA PRO A 209 -20.52 -11.24 -4.25
C PRO A 209 -19.33 -12.14 -3.97
N VAL A 210 -18.95 -12.99 -4.92
CA VAL A 210 -17.85 -13.94 -4.77
C VAL A 210 -16.50 -13.28 -5.01
N TRP A 211 -16.38 -12.46 -6.07
CA TRP A 211 -15.07 -11.90 -6.48
C TRP A 211 -14.71 -10.58 -5.79
N HIS A 212 -15.62 -10.04 -4.98
CA HIS A 212 -15.47 -8.75 -4.29
C HIS A 212 -15.63 -8.89 -2.78
N ASP A 213 -15.50 -10.09 -2.23
CA ASP A 213 -15.57 -10.31 -0.79
C ASP A 213 -14.34 -9.73 -0.10
N PRO A 214 -14.49 -8.74 0.79
CA PRO A 214 -13.36 -8.05 1.44
C PRO A 214 -12.64 -8.91 2.47
N GLN A 215 -13.14 -10.09 2.81
CA GLN A 215 -12.47 -11.09 3.67
C GLN A 215 -12.07 -10.58 5.07
N GLY A 216 -12.87 -9.68 5.67
CA GLY A 216 -12.59 -9.14 7.00
C GLY A 216 -11.49 -8.08 7.04
N ALA A 217 -11.29 -7.36 5.93
CA ALA A 217 -10.25 -6.34 5.83
C ALA A 217 -10.40 -5.20 6.85
N LEU A 218 -11.65 -4.80 7.19
CA LEU A 218 -11.90 -3.75 8.18
C LEU A 218 -11.54 -4.20 9.61
N ALA A 219 -11.85 -5.45 9.96
CA ALA A 219 -11.47 -6.00 11.26
C ALA A 219 -9.94 -6.05 11.40
N PHE A 220 -9.24 -6.50 10.35
CA PHE A 220 -7.78 -6.47 10.31
C PHE A 220 -7.23 -5.05 10.44
N LEU A 221 -7.77 -4.07 9.69
CA LEU A 221 -7.35 -2.67 9.76
C LEU A 221 -7.46 -2.13 11.19
N LYS A 222 -8.59 -2.36 11.87
CA LYS A 222 -8.81 -1.89 13.25
C LYS A 222 -7.81 -2.50 14.23
N GLU A 223 -7.61 -3.81 14.16
CA GLU A 223 -6.68 -4.53 15.03
C GLU A 223 -5.23 -4.11 14.77
N ASP A 224 -4.84 -4.04 13.50
CA ASP A 224 -3.48 -3.73 13.09
C ASP A 224 -3.09 -2.29 13.49
N LEU A 225 -3.93 -1.29 13.20
CA LEU A 225 -3.67 0.09 13.60
C LEU A 225 -3.59 0.24 15.12
N ALA A 226 -4.46 -0.41 15.87
CA ALA A 226 -4.43 -0.35 17.33
C ALA A 226 -3.14 -0.95 17.90
N ARG A 227 -2.67 -2.06 17.36
CA ARG A 227 -1.50 -2.79 17.88
C ARG A 227 -0.18 -2.26 17.36
N GLN A 228 -0.10 -1.90 16.08
CA GLN A 228 1.14 -1.53 15.42
C GLN A 228 1.40 -0.03 15.48
N VAL A 229 0.35 0.80 15.41
CA VAL A 229 0.46 2.25 15.42
C VAL A 229 0.15 2.84 16.79
N GLY A 230 -0.98 2.46 17.40
CA GLY A 230 -1.42 2.99 18.70
C GLY A 230 -1.37 4.52 18.74
N ASP A 231 -0.90 5.08 19.85
CA ASP A 231 -0.80 6.52 20.08
C ASP A 231 0.52 7.14 19.57
N SER A 232 1.31 6.40 18.76
CA SER A 232 2.63 6.88 18.30
C SER A 232 2.57 8.10 17.39
N GLY A 233 1.44 8.35 16.73
CA GLY A 233 1.28 9.42 15.74
C GLY A 233 2.09 9.22 14.46
N ARG A 234 2.76 8.08 14.29
CA ARG A 234 3.56 7.78 13.09
C ARG A 234 2.70 7.77 11.84
N PRO A 235 3.28 8.10 10.67
CA PRO A 235 2.54 8.09 9.41
C PRO A 235 2.05 6.70 9.03
N VAL A 236 0.85 6.67 8.42
CA VAL A 236 0.21 5.47 7.93
C VAL A 236 -0.09 5.61 6.44
N VAL A 237 0.24 4.59 5.66
CA VAL A 237 -0.16 4.43 4.27
C VAL A 237 -1.10 3.23 4.16
N LEU A 238 -2.31 3.46 3.68
CA LEU A 238 -3.28 2.41 3.43
C LEU A 238 -3.31 2.06 1.95
N THR A 239 -3.52 0.79 1.61
CA THR A 239 -3.68 0.37 0.23
C THR A 239 -4.78 -0.68 0.09
N SER A 240 -5.60 -0.53 -0.95
CA SER A 240 -6.58 -1.51 -1.40
C SER A 240 -6.73 -1.42 -2.91
N HIS A 241 -7.36 -2.44 -3.52
CA HIS A 241 -7.55 -2.43 -4.97
C HIS A 241 -8.60 -1.41 -5.41
N CYS A 242 -9.80 -1.44 -4.85
CA CYS A 242 -10.86 -0.48 -5.15
C CYS A 242 -10.69 0.79 -4.34
N GLY A 243 -10.88 1.95 -5.00
CA GLY A 243 -10.76 3.27 -4.39
C GLY A 243 -12.09 4.01 -4.28
N PHE A 244 -12.01 5.26 -3.87
CA PHE A 244 -13.13 6.16 -3.59
C PHE A 244 -13.85 6.69 -4.84
N ASP A 245 -13.29 6.47 -6.01
CA ASP A 245 -13.79 6.91 -7.32
C ASP A 245 -14.75 5.92 -7.96
N THR A 246 -15.12 4.85 -7.23
CA THR A 246 -16.01 3.80 -7.70
C THR A 246 -17.19 3.59 -6.79
N ASN A 247 -18.22 2.90 -7.30
CA ASN A 247 -19.34 2.38 -6.54
C ASN A 247 -19.25 0.86 -6.30
N TRP A 248 -18.00 0.33 -6.23
CA TRP A 248 -17.74 -1.10 -6.04
C TRP A 248 -17.92 -1.57 -4.60
N TRP A 249 -17.98 -0.66 -3.67
CA TRP A 249 -18.32 -0.88 -2.27
C TRP A 249 -19.29 0.19 -1.77
N ALA A 250 -20.02 -0.10 -0.70
CA ALA A 250 -21.08 0.79 -0.23
C ALA A 250 -20.51 2.05 0.44
N PRO A 251 -21.24 3.20 0.38
CA PRO A 251 -20.81 4.41 1.10
C PRO A 251 -20.63 4.19 2.59
N GLU A 252 -21.40 3.30 3.19
CA GLU A 252 -21.29 2.92 4.61
C GLU A 252 -19.97 2.22 4.91
N ASP A 253 -19.46 1.35 4.02
CA ASP A 253 -18.16 0.70 4.17
C ASP A 253 -17.04 1.73 4.13
N TRP A 254 -17.13 2.71 3.23
CA TRP A 254 -16.18 3.83 3.18
C TRP A 254 -16.17 4.64 4.48
N ALA A 255 -17.37 4.94 5.02
CA ALA A 255 -17.51 5.68 6.26
C ALA A 255 -16.96 4.90 7.45
N GLU A 256 -17.22 3.59 7.52
CA GLU A 256 -16.69 2.72 8.58
C GLU A 256 -15.17 2.60 8.53
N ALA A 257 -14.58 2.42 7.32
CA ALA A 257 -13.14 2.39 7.13
C ALA A 257 -12.47 3.72 7.49
N TYR A 258 -13.09 4.83 7.09
CA TYR A 258 -12.61 6.16 7.46
C TYR A 258 -12.66 6.37 8.97
N ALA A 259 -13.79 6.05 9.63
CA ALA A 259 -13.94 6.19 11.07
C ALA A 259 -12.91 5.35 11.86
N ALA A 260 -12.62 4.14 11.37
CA ALA A 260 -11.62 3.26 11.98
C ALA A 260 -10.20 3.83 11.90
N ALA A 261 -9.85 4.46 10.79
CA ALA A 261 -8.50 4.98 10.56
C ALA A 261 -8.32 6.48 10.90
N ARG A 262 -9.43 7.22 11.11
CA ARG A 262 -9.42 8.68 11.44
C ARG A 262 -8.55 9.07 12.64
N PRO A 263 -8.48 8.27 13.73
CA PRO A 263 -7.62 8.60 14.87
C PRO A 263 -6.13 8.58 14.54
N TYR A 264 -5.74 7.92 13.45
CA TYR A 264 -4.36 7.73 13.06
C TYR A 264 -3.90 8.75 12.02
N ASN A 265 -2.59 8.86 11.85
CA ASN A 265 -1.98 9.79 10.91
C ASN A 265 -1.92 9.18 9.49
N VAL A 266 -3.10 8.92 8.88
CA VAL A 266 -3.18 8.45 7.49
C VAL A 266 -2.75 9.57 6.55
N ILE A 267 -1.58 9.42 5.96
CA ILE A 267 -0.96 10.42 5.07
C ILE A 267 -1.23 10.15 3.60
N LEU A 268 -1.48 8.88 3.23
CA LEU A 268 -1.69 8.46 1.85
C LEU A 268 -2.58 7.22 1.80
N TYR A 269 -3.47 7.18 0.80
CA TYR A 269 -4.24 6.01 0.41
C TYR A 269 -3.91 5.66 -1.05
N ILE A 270 -3.52 4.41 -1.32
CA ILE A 270 -3.13 3.96 -2.66
C ILE A 270 -4.13 2.91 -3.15
N PHE A 271 -4.59 3.07 -4.38
CA PHE A 271 -5.51 2.12 -5.00
C PHE A 271 -5.30 2.06 -6.53
N GLY A 272 -5.86 1.04 -7.17
CA GLY A 272 -5.84 0.81 -8.61
C GLY A 272 -7.24 0.82 -9.23
N HIS A 273 -7.55 -0.22 -10.01
CA HIS A 273 -8.87 -0.56 -10.53
C HIS A 273 -9.42 0.34 -11.64
N THR A 274 -9.28 1.66 -11.58
CA THR A 274 -10.03 2.58 -12.47
C THR A 274 -9.17 3.47 -13.34
N GLY A 275 -7.91 3.65 -13.06
CA GLY A 275 -7.08 4.54 -13.86
C GLY A 275 -5.90 5.12 -13.10
N THR A 276 -5.54 6.37 -13.42
CA THR A 276 -4.33 6.99 -12.88
C THR A 276 -4.62 8.42 -12.44
N GLY A 277 -4.27 8.76 -11.22
CA GLY A 277 -4.47 10.11 -10.72
C GLY A 277 -4.04 10.33 -9.28
N VAL A 278 -4.21 11.57 -8.83
CA VAL A 278 -3.99 12.00 -7.46
C VAL A 278 -5.14 12.88 -7.01
N GLY A 279 -5.49 12.84 -5.74
CA GLY A 279 -6.57 13.65 -5.22
C GLY A 279 -6.71 13.58 -3.71
N ALA A 280 -7.87 14.00 -3.21
CA ALA A 280 -8.21 13.94 -1.81
C ALA A 280 -9.68 13.56 -1.62
N TRP A 281 -9.95 12.76 -0.59
CA TRP A 281 -11.28 12.27 -0.28
C TRP A 281 -11.55 12.22 1.22
N ALA A 282 -12.79 12.47 1.61
CA ALA A 282 -13.34 12.18 2.91
C ALA A 282 -14.86 11.93 2.77
N PRO A 283 -15.50 11.22 3.71
CA PRO A 283 -16.96 11.16 3.76
C PRO A 283 -17.59 12.55 3.89
N ALA A 284 -18.83 12.69 3.49
CA ALA A 284 -19.57 13.95 3.59
C ALA A 284 -19.60 14.44 5.06
N GLY A 285 -19.27 15.72 5.25
CA GLY A 285 -19.22 16.35 6.58
C GLY A 285 -17.88 16.21 7.32
N GLU A 286 -16.93 15.45 6.79
CA GLU A 286 -15.58 15.33 7.38
C GLU A 286 -14.60 16.34 6.76
N GLU A 287 -13.87 17.05 7.62
CA GLU A 287 -12.91 18.07 7.18
C GLU A 287 -11.55 17.47 6.80
N LYS A 288 -11.08 16.46 7.57
CA LYS A 288 -9.78 15.82 7.35
C LYS A 288 -9.85 14.88 6.15
N LYS A 289 -9.32 15.32 5.00
CA LYS A 289 -9.30 14.51 3.78
C LYS A 289 -8.05 13.63 3.72
N TRP A 290 -8.23 12.39 3.33
CA TRP A 290 -7.12 11.53 2.93
C TRP A 290 -6.63 11.92 1.54
N THR A 291 -5.33 12.08 1.41
CA THR A 291 -4.71 12.17 0.08
C THR A 291 -4.67 10.77 -0.53
N TRP A 292 -4.99 10.67 -1.80
CA TRP A 292 -4.95 9.39 -2.49
C TRP A 292 -4.17 9.43 -3.81
N ILE A 293 -3.66 8.26 -4.18
CA ILE A 293 -3.08 7.94 -5.49
C ILE A 293 -3.88 6.78 -6.06
N ASN A 294 -4.39 6.93 -7.28
CA ASN A 294 -4.82 5.82 -8.13
C ASN A 294 -3.62 5.51 -9.03
N ASP A 295 -2.99 4.35 -8.83
CA ASP A 295 -1.68 4.06 -9.40
C ASP A 295 -1.72 3.45 -10.80
N GLY A 296 -2.94 3.23 -11.31
CA GLY A 296 -3.19 2.93 -12.71
C GLY A 296 -2.68 1.59 -13.18
N HIS A 297 -2.58 1.46 -14.49
CA HIS A 297 -2.23 0.22 -15.17
C HIS A 297 -0.73 0.09 -15.39
N THR A 298 -0.18 -1.07 -15.02
CA THR A 298 1.26 -1.38 -15.16
C THR A 298 1.75 -1.25 -16.61
N ASP A 299 0.93 -1.61 -17.59
CA ASP A 299 1.28 -1.46 -19.01
C ASP A 299 1.51 -0.01 -19.44
N ILE A 300 0.99 0.96 -18.70
CA ILE A 300 1.17 2.40 -18.95
C ILE A 300 2.33 2.97 -18.14
N GLY A 301 2.43 2.67 -16.84
CA GLY A 301 3.45 3.28 -15.99
C GLY A 301 3.35 2.94 -14.51
N PHE A 302 3.99 3.76 -13.67
CA PHE A 302 4.05 3.58 -12.22
C PHE A 302 4.33 4.90 -11.50
N PHE A 303 3.91 4.99 -10.26
CA PHE A 303 4.29 6.11 -9.38
C PHE A 303 5.65 5.86 -8.73
N VAL A 304 6.43 6.91 -8.62
CA VAL A 304 7.58 7.03 -7.72
C VAL A 304 7.15 7.91 -6.57
N ILE A 305 7.20 7.39 -5.35
CA ILE A 305 6.71 8.04 -4.13
C ILE A 305 7.87 8.15 -3.15
N ASN A 306 7.99 9.31 -2.50
CA ASN A 306 8.98 9.53 -1.45
C ASN A 306 8.32 10.21 -0.25
N ILE A 307 8.53 9.65 0.92
CA ILE A 307 8.06 10.16 2.21
C ILE A 307 9.28 10.55 3.03
N THR A 308 9.47 11.85 3.24
CA THR A 308 10.51 12.39 4.11
C THR A 308 9.91 13.03 5.35
N GLY A 309 10.69 13.41 6.32
CA GLY A 309 10.31 14.09 7.57
C GLY A 309 8.87 14.54 7.68
N ASP A 310 8.52 15.62 7.00
CA ASP A 310 7.20 16.25 7.01
C ASP A 310 6.53 16.29 5.62
N ARG A 311 6.98 15.49 4.63
CA ARG A 311 6.56 15.66 3.24
C ARG A 311 6.31 14.33 2.53
N VAL A 312 5.24 14.27 1.74
CA VAL A 312 4.99 13.24 0.72
C VAL A 312 5.10 13.91 -0.65
N ARG A 313 5.92 13.35 -1.52
CA ARG A 313 5.94 13.71 -2.94
C ARG A 313 5.74 12.47 -3.81
N ALA A 314 5.06 12.61 -4.92
CA ALA A 314 4.89 11.53 -5.89
C ALA A 314 4.83 12.08 -7.30
N VAL A 315 5.37 11.32 -8.24
CA VAL A 315 5.31 11.57 -9.68
C VAL A 315 4.98 10.27 -10.39
N TYR A 316 4.26 10.37 -11.50
CA TYR A 316 3.95 9.24 -12.36
C TYR A 316 4.93 9.16 -13.52
N ARG A 317 5.67 8.04 -13.60
CA ARG A 317 6.54 7.70 -14.72
C ARG A 317 5.73 6.89 -15.71
N MET A 318 5.50 7.43 -16.91
CA MET A 318 4.61 6.82 -17.88
C MET A 318 5.22 6.71 -19.28
N LYS A 319 4.78 5.72 -20.01
CA LYS A 319 5.06 5.57 -21.44
C LYS A 319 4.34 6.68 -22.20
N LYS A 320 5.08 7.39 -23.06
CA LYS A 320 4.54 8.48 -23.86
C LYS A 320 3.92 7.92 -25.16
N GLY A 321 2.71 8.37 -25.48
CA GLY A 321 2.10 8.07 -26.77
C GLY A 321 1.69 6.61 -27.01
N VAL A 322 1.42 5.86 -25.96
CA VAL A 322 0.85 4.48 -26.09
C VAL A 322 -0.43 4.53 -26.91
N LYS A 323 -0.49 3.72 -27.96
CA LYS A 323 -1.67 3.56 -28.81
C LYS A 323 -2.18 2.14 -28.71
N THR A 324 -3.48 1.98 -28.47
CA THR A 324 -4.16 0.69 -28.52
C THR A 324 -5.01 0.63 -29.77
N THR A 325 -4.83 -0.41 -30.58
CA THR A 325 -5.58 -0.65 -31.83
C THR A 325 -6.22 -2.02 -31.77
N LYS A 326 -7.36 -2.18 -32.45
CA LYS A 326 -7.94 -3.51 -32.71
C LYS A 326 -7.40 -4.04 -34.03
N ALA A 327 -6.78 -5.22 -33.97
CA ALA A 327 -6.35 -5.94 -35.17
C ALA A 327 -7.54 -6.62 -35.88
N PRO A 328 -7.39 -7.06 -37.16
CA PRO A 328 -8.43 -7.75 -37.90
C PRO A 328 -8.94 -9.04 -37.24
N ASP A 329 -8.10 -9.68 -36.40
CA ASP A 329 -8.46 -10.86 -35.61
C ASP A 329 -9.27 -10.52 -34.33
N GLY A 330 -9.66 -9.24 -34.15
CA GLY A 330 -10.39 -8.74 -32.99
C GLY A 330 -9.56 -8.52 -31.73
N LYS A 331 -8.27 -8.90 -31.73
CA LYS A 331 -7.38 -8.72 -30.58
C LYS A 331 -6.90 -7.29 -30.47
N SER A 332 -6.76 -6.82 -29.22
CA SER A 332 -6.13 -5.53 -28.93
C SER A 332 -4.62 -5.66 -29.05
N ARG A 333 -4.01 -4.68 -29.71
CA ARG A 333 -2.54 -4.55 -29.81
C ARG A 333 -2.14 -3.17 -29.37
N GLN A 334 -1.11 -3.11 -28.57
CA GLN A 334 -0.49 -1.85 -28.14
C GLN A 334 0.78 -1.58 -28.97
N SER A 335 1.05 -0.32 -29.20
CA SER A 335 2.31 0.18 -29.77
C SER A 335 2.81 1.37 -28.97
N TRP A 336 4.12 1.51 -28.88
CA TRP A 336 4.81 2.56 -28.15
C TRP A 336 6.20 2.78 -28.77
N ASP A 337 6.68 3.99 -28.78
CA ASP A 337 7.94 4.41 -29.42
C ASP A 337 9.18 4.28 -28.52
N GLY A 338 9.02 3.85 -27.29
CA GLY A 338 10.11 3.68 -26.33
C GLY A 338 10.36 4.91 -25.44
N GLU A 339 9.62 5.99 -25.63
CA GLU A 339 9.80 7.21 -24.83
C GLU A 339 9.01 7.16 -23.51
N TRP A 340 9.63 7.72 -22.45
CA TRP A 340 9.03 7.90 -21.14
C TRP A 340 8.84 9.35 -20.80
N ASP A 341 7.78 9.66 -20.01
CA ASP A 341 7.46 11.00 -19.54
C ASP A 341 7.10 11.00 -18.06
N TRP A 342 6.97 12.19 -17.47
CA TRP A 342 6.55 12.41 -16.09
C TRP A 342 5.22 13.14 -16.02
N LYS A 343 4.32 12.66 -15.15
CA LYS A 343 2.98 13.22 -14.95
C LYS A 343 2.55 13.15 -13.48
N TRP A 344 1.44 13.75 -13.13
CA TRP A 344 0.77 13.65 -11.83
C TRP A 344 1.68 13.99 -10.64
N LEU A 345 1.96 15.29 -10.45
CA LEU A 345 2.74 15.74 -9.31
C LEU A 345 1.87 15.80 -8.05
N LEU A 346 2.25 15.05 -7.02
CA LEU A 346 1.78 15.23 -5.65
C LEU A 346 2.95 15.78 -4.83
N ASP A 347 2.68 16.85 -4.10
CA ASP A 347 3.61 17.45 -3.16
C ASP A 347 2.81 17.98 -1.98
N LYS A 348 2.89 17.27 -0.86
CA LYS A 348 2.08 17.57 0.32
C LYS A 348 2.93 17.50 1.58
N ARG A 349 2.73 18.47 2.50
CA ARG A 349 3.24 18.36 3.87
C ARG A 349 2.43 17.35 4.66
N ILE A 350 3.13 16.54 5.43
CA ILE A 350 2.56 15.67 6.46
C ILE A 350 2.41 16.56 7.68
N ASN A 351 1.18 16.88 8.10
CA ASN A 351 0.99 17.55 9.37
C ASN A 351 1.50 16.63 10.48
N ALA A 352 2.35 17.15 11.37
CA ALA A 352 2.58 16.49 12.64
C ALA A 352 1.20 16.19 13.24
N ALA A 353 0.99 14.97 13.74
CA ALA A 353 -0.28 14.60 14.32
C ALA A 353 -0.74 15.74 15.23
N GLU A 354 -1.93 16.27 14.97
CA GLU A 354 -2.68 16.96 16.02
C GLU A 354 -2.91 15.87 17.06
N THR A 355 -1.99 15.81 18.03
CA THR A 355 -2.16 14.98 19.22
C THR A 355 -3.50 15.39 19.79
N ALA A 356 -4.48 14.49 19.64
CA ALA A 356 -5.78 14.64 20.24
C ALA A 356 -5.54 14.93 21.74
N ARG A 357 -5.88 16.15 22.12
CA ARG A 357 -5.96 16.55 23.53
C ARG A 357 -7.24 16.01 24.12
#